data_a29232158ab3ba0985b9443706dc7ac9
#
_entry.id   a29232158ab3ba0985b9443706dc7ac9
#
_cell.length_a   1.000
_cell.length_b   1.000
_cell.length_c   1.000
_cell.angle_alpha   90.00
_cell.angle_beta   90.00
_cell.angle_gamma   90.00
#
_symmetry.space_group_name_H-M   'P 1'
#
loop_
_entity.id
_entity.type
_entity.pdbx_description
1 polymer ?
#
loop_
_entity_poly.entity_id
_entity_poly.type
_entity_poly.pdbx_seq_one_letter_code
_entity_poly.pdbx_strand_id
1 'polypeptide(L)'
;MRIGIIGGGNGGLALGAILIRNGHSVNLWNRSEDRMRPILKADNTIEVNDEGNEYCAKFENIRWGYPISLSEPDIIFVITPSIAHEDLGRKIPGHISSKIPIVLMPGRTYGSYAFLKNAQLVDSSFTSLCIETQTLLHA
;
A
#
# COMPACT_ATOMS: atom_id res chain seq x y z
N MET A 1 -4.18 -2.08 -14.49
CA MET A 1 -3.19 -2.77 -13.64
C MET A 1 -3.84 -3.15 -12.33
N ARG A 2 -3.35 -4.19 -11.68
CA ARG A 2 -3.69 -4.54 -10.30
C ARG A 2 -2.69 -3.88 -9.38
N ILE A 3 -3.14 -3.05 -8.48
CA ILE A 3 -2.29 -2.25 -7.61
C ILE A 3 -2.53 -2.65 -6.17
N GLY A 4 -1.45 -2.92 -5.43
CA GLY A 4 -1.50 -3.14 -3.99
C GLY A 4 -1.18 -1.85 -3.24
N ILE A 5 -1.94 -1.52 -2.22
CA ILE A 5 -1.64 -0.43 -1.29
C ILE A 5 -1.49 -1.01 0.12
N ILE A 6 -0.36 -0.75 0.74
CA ILE A 6 -0.08 -1.06 2.14
C ILE A 6 -0.15 0.24 2.93
N GLY A 7 -1.19 0.39 3.74
CA GLY A 7 -1.45 1.58 4.56
C GLY A 7 -2.78 2.26 4.22
N GLY A 8 -3.79 2.03 5.05
CA GLY A 8 -5.14 2.59 4.94
C GLY A 8 -5.33 3.92 5.66
N GLY A 9 -4.28 4.74 5.74
CA GLY A 9 -4.37 6.12 6.18
C GLY A 9 -4.94 7.04 5.09
N ASN A 10 -5.06 8.35 5.40
CA ASN A 10 -5.59 9.33 4.44
C ASN A 10 -4.86 9.29 3.09
N GLY A 11 -3.51 9.26 3.11
CA GLY A 11 -2.71 9.20 1.88
C GLY A 11 -2.96 7.92 1.08
N GLY A 12 -3.11 6.76 1.75
CA GLY A 12 -3.41 5.49 1.07
C GLY A 12 -4.79 5.45 0.45
N LEU A 13 -5.78 5.98 1.15
CA LEU A 13 -7.15 6.09 0.63
C LEU A 13 -7.22 7.08 -0.52
N ALA A 14 -6.57 8.24 -0.41
CA ALA A 14 -6.53 9.25 -1.47
C ALA A 14 -5.86 8.71 -2.74
N LEU A 15 -4.66 8.10 -2.62
CA LEU A 15 -4.00 7.48 -3.76
C LEU A 15 -4.86 6.36 -4.36
N GLY A 16 -5.47 5.51 -3.52
CA GLY A 16 -6.35 4.44 -3.98
C GLY A 16 -7.52 4.97 -4.80
N ALA A 17 -8.17 6.03 -4.33
CA ALA A 17 -9.27 6.66 -5.03
C ALA A 17 -8.88 7.20 -6.41
N ILE A 18 -7.73 7.87 -6.49
CA ILE A 18 -7.19 8.40 -7.75
C ILE A 18 -6.88 7.26 -8.73
N LEU A 19 -6.24 6.19 -8.26
CA LEU A 19 -5.91 5.05 -9.09
C LEU A 19 -7.17 4.32 -9.61
N ILE A 20 -8.18 4.17 -8.76
CA ILE A 20 -9.48 3.61 -9.14
C ILE A 20 -10.16 4.48 -10.22
N ARG A 21 -10.19 5.80 -10.02
CA ARG A 21 -10.73 6.75 -10.99
C ARG A 21 -10.03 6.67 -12.36
N ASN A 22 -8.73 6.33 -12.35
CA ASN A 22 -7.93 6.12 -13.56
C ASN A 22 -8.04 4.69 -14.14
N GLY A 23 -8.98 3.89 -13.67
CA GLY A 23 -9.29 2.57 -14.24
C GLY A 23 -8.38 1.43 -13.77
N HIS A 24 -7.74 1.58 -12.60
CA HIS A 24 -6.95 0.52 -12.00
C HIS A 24 -7.76 -0.27 -10.97
N SER A 25 -7.49 -1.57 -10.84
CA SER A 25 -7.98 -2.40 -9.74
C SER A 25 -7.06 -2.24 -8.54
N VAL A 26 -7.61 -1.82 -7.41
CA VAL A 26 -6.82 -1.50 -6.20
C VAL A 26 -7.20 -2.41 -5.04
N ASN A 27 -6.20 -3.12 -4.52
CA ASN A 27 -6.28 -3.91 -3.30
C ASN A 27 -5.62 -3.14 -2.15
N LEU A 28 -6.33 -3.00 -1.04
CA LEU A 28 -5.86 -2.26 0.14
C LEU A 28 -5.59 -3.21 1.30
N TRP A 29 -4.41 -3.09 1.89
CA TRP A 29 -4.09 -3.74 3.16
C TRP A 29 -3.76 -2.72 4.24
N ASN A 30 -4.26 -2.96 5.44
CA ASN A 30 -3.93 -2.15 6.61
C ASN A 30 -3.59 -3.02 7.82
N ARG A 31 -2.76 -2.50 8.73
CA ARG A 31 -2.35 -3.23 9.93
C ARG A 31 -3.52 -3.54 10.86
N SER A 32 -4.42 -2.59 11.06
CA SER A 32 -5.58 -2.71 11.97
C SER A 32 -6.90 -2.66 11.23
N GLU A 33 -7.89 -3.40 11.73
CA GLU A 33 -9.24 -3.44 11.18
C GLU A 33 -10.01 -2.13 11.40
N ASP A 34 -9.82 -1.48 12.54
CA ASP A 34 -10.67 -0.37 12.98
C ASP A 34 -10.85 0.73 11.94
N ARG A 35 -9.77 1.10 11.24
CA ARG A 35 -9.84 2.08 10.15
C ARG A 35 -10.57 1.55 8.92
N MET A 36 -10.57 0.25 8.71
CA MET A 36 -11.19 -0.37 7.53
C MET A 36 -12.68 -0.64 7.72
N ARG A 37 -13.14 -0.77 8.97
CA ARG A 37 -14.54 -1.11 9.26
C ARG A 37 -15.58 -0.21 8.58
N PRO A 38 -15.45 1.13 8.57
CA PRO A 38 -16.44 1.97 7.87
C PRO A 38 -16.49 1.68 6.38
N ILE A 39 -15.32 1.48 5.76
CA ILE A 39 -15.20 1.23 4.32
C ILE A 39 -15.74 -0.15 3.96
N LEU A 40 -15.46 -1.16 4.80
CA LEU A 40 -16.01 -2.51 4.64
C LEU A 40 -17.54 -2.53 4.74
N LYS A 41 -18.12 -1.76 5.66
CA LYS A 41 -19.57 -1.60 5.80
C LYS A 41 -20.20 -0.90 4.59
N ALA A 42 -19.44 -0.09 3.88
CA ALA A 42 -19.84 0.60 2.65
C ALA A 42 -19.45 -0.18 1.38
N ASP A 43 -19.38 -1.50 1.45
CA ASP A 43 -19.03 -2.39 0.33
C ASP A 43 -17.70 -2.01 -0.35
N ASN A 44 -16.66 -1.80 0.46
CA ASN A 44 -15.32 -1.38 0.06
C ASN A 44 -15.28 -0.01 -0.66
N THR A 45 -16.25 0.84 -0.45
CA THR A 45 -16.41 2.12 -1.16
C THR A 45 -16.11 3.30 -0.24
N ILE A 46 -15.45 4.30 -0.78
CA ILE A 46 -15.29 5.62 -0.14
C ILE A 46 -15.88 6.71 -1.04
N GLU A 47 -16.46 7.72 -0.40
CA GLU A 47 -16.86 8.95 -1.06
C GLU A 47 -15.67 9.91 -1.10
N VAL A 48 -15.43 10.52 -2.23
CA VAL A 48 -14.31 11.42 -2.48
C VAL A 48 -14.86 12.75 -2.98
N ASN A 49 -14.40 13.83 -2.35
CA ASN A 49 -14.61 15.19 -2.85
C ASN A 49 -13.25 15.75 -3.25
N ASP A 50 -13.06 15.93 -4.54
CA ASP A 50 -11.84 16.45 -5.15
C ASP A 50 -12.13 17.82 -5.76
N GLU A 51 -11.88 18.89 -4.99
CA GLU A 51 -12.14 20.28 -5.36
C GLU A 51 -13.58 20.53 -5.89
N GLY A 52 -14.56 19.89 -5.26
CA GLY A 52 -15.97 20.00 -5.64
C GLY A 52 -16.44 18.93 -6.63
N ASN A 53 -15.54 18.08 -7.13
CA ASN A 53 -15.91 16.91 -7.91
C ASN A 53 -16.14 15.71 -6.98
N GLU A 54 -17.39 15.32 -6.81
CA GLU A 54 -17.77 14.19 -5.97
C GLU A 54 -17.82 12.90 -6.79
N TYR A 55 -17.19 11.85 -6.28
CA TYR A 55 -17.26 10.50 -6.86
C TYR A 55 -17.05 9.43 -5.80
N CYS A 56 -17.45 8.21 -6.14
CA CYS A 56 -17.21 7.03 -5.31
C CYS A 56 -16.04 6.22 -5.85
N ALA A 57 -15.16 5.79 -4.95
CA ALA A 57 -14.07 4.88 -5.29
C ALA A 57 -14.25 3.55 -4.56
N LYS A 58 -14.39 2.46 -5.32
CA LYS A 58 -14.57 1.11 -4.79
C LYS A 58 -13.28 0.31 -4.92
N PHE A 59 -12.72 -0.09 -3.77
CA PHE A 59 -11.58 -1.00 -3.72
C PHE A 59 -12.00 -2.42 -4.10
N GLU A 60 -11.17 -3.11 -4.86
CA GLU A 60 -11.40 -4.52 -5.26
C GLU A 60 -11.45 -5.43 -4.02
N ASN A 61 -10.45 -5.29 -3.15
CA ASN A 61 -10.39 -5.99 -1.88
C ASN A 61 -9.78 -5.10 -0.79
N ILE A 62 -10.26 -5.29 0.43
CA ILE A 62 -9.67 -4.73 1.63
C ILE A 62 -9.31 -5.87 2.58
N ARG A 63 -8.08 -5.87 3.06
CA ARG A 63 -7.55 -6.85 4.03
C ARG A 63 -6.84 -6.13 5.17
N TRP A 64 -6.74 -6.79 6.31
CA TRP A 64 -6.06 -6.27 7.48
C TRP A 64 -5.38 -7.38 8.29
N GLY A 65 -4.51 -6.96 9.21
CA GLY A 65 -3.79 -7.90 10.07
C GLY A 65 -2.67 -8.63 9.33
N TYR A 66 -2.07 -9.58 10.00
CA TYR A 66 -1.00 -10.41 9.43
C TYR A 66 -1.48 -11.83 9.24
N PRO A 67 -1.02 -12.53 8.18
CA PRO A 67 -0.03 -12.11 7.19
C PRO A 67 -0.56 -11.02 6.23
N ILE A 68 0.36 -10.30 5.59
CA ILE A 68 0.01 -9.32 4.55
C ILE A 68 -0.54 -10.10 3.35
N SER A 69 -1.74 -9.74 2.91
CA SER A 69 -2.39 -10.39 1.77
C SER A 69 -2.86 -9.33 0.76
N LEU A 70 -2.32 -9.44 -0.45
CA LEU A 70 -2.68 -8.67 -1.62
C LEU A 70 -2.86 -9.63 -2.81
N SER A 71 -3.91 -9.47 -3.59
CA SER A 71 -4.25 -10.37 -4.70
C SER A 71 -3.33 -10.10 -5.91
N GLU A 72 -2.16 -10.70 -5.94
CA GLU A 72 -1.19 -10.68 -7.05
C GLU A 72 -1.05 -9.31 -7.73
N PRO A 73 -0.57 -8.28 -7.04
CA PRO A 73 -0.45 -6.95 -7.60
C PRO A 73 0.69 -6.88 -8.63
N ASP A 74 0.54 -6.01 -9.62
CA ASP A 74 1.60 -5.71 -10.59
C ASP A 74 2.63 -4.72 -9.98
N ILE A 75 2.21 -3.93 -8.99
CA ILE A 75 3.03 -2.97 -8.23
C ILE A 75 2.42 -2.74 -6.84
N ILE A 76 3.25 -2.44 -5.86
CA ILE A 76 2.82 -2.14 -4.48
C ILE A 76 3.28 -0.74 -4.07
N PHE A 77 2.34 0.04 -3.52
CA PHE A 77 2.63 1.30 -2.84
C PHE A 77 2.55 1.09 -1.33
N VAL A 78 3.64 1.41 -0.64
CA VAL A 78 3.70 1.39 0.83
C VAL A 78 3.51 2.83 1.31
N ILE A 79 2.33 3.13 1.83
CA ILE A 79 1.93 4.47 2.26
C ILE A 79 1.78 4.46 3.78
N THR A 80 2.92 4.38 4.43
CA THR A 80 3.05 4.33 5.88
C THR A 80 4.13 5.29 6.36
N PRO A 81 4.10 5.71 7.62
CA PRO A 81 5.23 6.43 8.19
C PRO A 81 6.53 5.61 8.03
N SER A 82 7.64 6.28 7.76
CA SER A 82 8.93 5.63 7.48
C SER A 82 9.43 4.71 8.61
N ILE A 83 9.03 4.97 9.85
CA ILE A 83 9.32 4.09 11.00
C ILE A 83 8.74 2.67 10.84
N ALA A 84 7.75 2.49 9.97
CA ALA A 84 7.15 1.17 9.71
C ALA A 84 7.91 0.36 8.63
N HIS A 85 8.84 0.97 7.90
CA HIS A 85 9.48 0.32 6.74
C HIS A 85 10.33 -0.88 7.14
N GLU A 86 11.05 -0.83 8.26
CA GLU A 86 11.83 -1.96 8.74
C GLU A 86 10.94 -3.15 9.14
N ASP A 87 9.86 -2.88 9.86
CA ASP A 87 8.90 -3.91 10.27
C ASP A 87 8.19 -4.53 9.06
N LEU A 88 7.77 -3.73 8.09
CA LEU A 88 7.18 -4.21 6.84
C LEU A 88 8.18 -5.00 6.01
N GLY A 89 9.44 -4.57 5.94
CA GLY A 89 10.50 -5.33 5.29
C GLY A 89 10.62 -6.75 5.84
N ARG A 90 10.52 -6.95 7.15
CA ARG A 90 10.54 -8.29 7.77
C ARG A 90 9.28 -9.12 7.54
N LYS A 91 8.14 -8.48 7.26
CA LYS A 91 6.84 -9.14 7.19
C LYS A 91 6.32 -9.41 5.77
N ILE A 92 6.92 -8.78 4.78
CA ILE A 92 6.53 -8.95 3.37
C ILE A 92 7.10 -10.23 2.73
N PRO A 93 8.38 -10.63 2.97
CA PRO A 93 8.90 -11.86 2.38
C PRO A 93 8.06 -13.09 2.73
N GLY A 94 7.91 -13.99 1.77
CA GLY A 94 7.06 -15.18 1.90
C GLY A 94 5.56 -14.95 1.64
N HIS A 95 5.12 -13.70 1.61
CA HIS A 95 3.72 -13.35 1.33
C HIS A 95 3.54 -12.59 0.01
N ILE A 96 4.59 -11.94 -0.45
CA ILE A 96 4.62 -11.16 -1.69
C ILE A 96 5.84 -11.57 -2.51
N SER A 97 5.63 -11.77 -3.81
CA SER A 97 6.73 -12.13 -4.71
C SER A 97 7.79 -11.03 -4.77
N SER A 98 9.06 -11.43 -4.69
CA SER A 98 10.21 -10.53 -4.84
C SER A 98 10.35 -9.90 -6.25
N LYS A 99 9.53 -10.31 -7.20
CA LYS A 99 9.49 -9.72 -8.56
C LYS A 99 8.60 -8.49 -8.65
N ILE A 100 7.74 -8.26 -7.66
CA ILE A 100 6.78 -7.15 -7.68
C ILE A 100 7.51 -5.87 -7.24
N PRO A 101 7.51 -4.80 -8.05
CA PRO A 101 8.06 -3.50 -7.65
C PRO A 101 7.34 -2.92 -6.44
N ILE A 102 8.10 -2.31 -5.53
CA ILE A 102 7.59 -1.68 -4.31
C ILE A 102 7.98 -0.21 -4.31
N VAL A 103 7.00 0.68 -4.09
CA VAL A 103 7.19 2.12 -3.99
C VAL A 103 6.91 2.54 -2.55
N LEU A 104 7.92 3.03 -1.84
CA LEU A 104 7.77 3.60 -0.51
C LEU A 104 7.38 5.09 -0.63
N MET A 105 6.24 5.46 -0.07
CA MET A 105 5.66 6.80 -0.22
C MET A 105 5.14 7.34 1.13
N PRO A 106 5.90 8.23 1.80
CA PRO A 106 7.25 8.65 1.48
C PRO A 106 8.31 7.63 1.92
N GLY A 107 9.35 7.45 1.11
CA GLY A 107 10.50 6.60 1.47
C GLY A 107 11.46 7.27 2.44
N ARG A 108 11.59 8.59 2.34
CA ARG A 108 12.61 9.40 3.01
C ARG A 108 14.03 8.93 2.69
N THR A 109 15.04 9.47 3.40
CA THR A 109 16.43 9.10 3.18
C THR A 109 16.69 7.65 3.61
N TYR A 110 17.14 6.82 2.67
CA TYR A 110 17.46 5.40 2.90
C TYR A 110 16.28 4.51 3.31
N GLY A 111 15.04 4.90 3.05
CA GLY A 111 13.87 4.07 3.36
C GLY A 111 13.86 2.75 2.59
N SER A 112 14.20 2.78 1.31
CA SER A 112 14.31 1.57 0.47
C SER A 112 15.44 0.65 0.96
N TYR A 113 16.58 1.21 1.36
CA TYR A 113 17.68 0.43 1.93
C TYR A 113 17.27 -0.26 3.24
N ALA A 114 16.65 0.48 4.17
CA ALA A 114 16.18 -0.07 5.43
C ALA A 114 15.15 -1.19 5.21
N PHE A 115 14.21 -0.97 4.29
CA PHE A 115 13.20 -1.95 3.91
C PHE A 115 13.85 -3.23 3.35
N LEU A 116 14.67 -3.11 2.30
CA LEU A 116 15.30 -4.25 1.63
C LEU A 116 16.26 -5.02 2.54
N LYS A 117 17.08 -4.30 3.33
CA LYS A 117 17.97 -4.93 4.32
C LYS A 117 17.18 -5.81 5.30
N ASN A 118 16.06 -5.32 5.81
CA ASN A 118 15.23 -6.08 6.74
C ASN A 118 14.49 -7.23 6.03
N ALA A 119 14.10 -7.08 4.78
CA ALA A 119 13.52 -8.15 3.98
C ALA A 119 14.53 -9.29 3.75
N GLN A 120 15.78 -8.95 3.42
CA GLN A 120 16.86 -9.92 3.20
C GLN A 120 17.34 -10.62 4.47
N LEU A 121 17.07 -10.07 5.65
CA LEU A 121 17.30 -10.80 6.92
C LEU A 121 16.33 -11.99 7.09
N VAL A 122 15.16 -11.94 6.44
CA VAL A 122 14.14 -12.99 6.49
C VAL A 122 14.27 -13.93 5.29
N ASP A 123 14.46 -13.36 4.11
CA ASP A 123 14.66 -14.09 2.87
C ASP A 123 15.81 -13.45 2.07
N SER A 124 16.97 -14.05 2.11
CA SER A 124 18.18 -13.53 1.43
C SER A 124 18.01 -13.41 -0.08
N SER A 125 17.04 -14.10 -0.68
CA SER A 125 16.72 -14.02 -2.11
C SER A 125 15.76 -12.89 -2.46
N PHE A 126 15.25 -12.14 -1.48
CA PHE A 126 14.32 -11.03 -1.73
C PHE A 126 15.03 -9.86 -2.40
N THR A 127 14.72 -9.62 -3.68
CA THR A 127 15.41 -8.66 -4.56
C THR A 127 14.44 -7.72 -5.29
N SER A 128 13.31 -7.40 -4.66
CA SER A 128 12.31 -6.50 -5.25
C SER A 128 12.92 -5.15 -5.65
N LEU A 129 12.53 -4.64 -6.81
CA LEU A 129 12.82 -3.25 -7.17
C LEU A 129 12.11 -2.33 -6.17
N CYS A 130 12.89 -1.62 -5.37
CA CYS A 130 12.35 -0.72 -4.37
C CYS A 130 12.64 0.73 -4.75
N ILE A 131 11.58 1.51 -4.91
CA ILE A 131 11.61 2.92 -5.28
C ILE A 131 11.15 3.72 -4.07
N GLU A 132 11.72 4.90 -3.85
CA GLU A 132 11.26 5.81 -2.80
C GLU A 132 10.91 7.19 -3.35
N THR A 133 9.86 7.77 -2.80
CA THR A 133 9.48 9.16 -3.05
C THR A 133 9.81 10.02 -1.84
N GLN A 134 10.06 11.31 -2.04
CA GLN A 134 10.33 12.23 -0.94
C GLN A 134 9.06 12.57 -0.16
N THR A 135 7.93 12.66 -0.86
CA THR A 135 6.64 13.08 -0.31
C THR A 135 5.52 12.15 -0.75
N LEU A 136 4.36 12.29 -0.10
CA LEU A 136 3.11 11.79 -0.66
C LEU A 136 2.76 12.59 -1.92
N LEU A 137 2.12 11.93 -2.89
CA LEU A 137 1.64 12.62 -4.09
C LEU A 137 0.44 13.53 -3.77
N HIS A 138 -0.34 13.14 -2.76
CA HIS A 138 -1.49 13.90 -2.29
C HIS A 138 -1.54 13.81 -0.75
N ALA A 139 -1.68 14.93 -0.12
CA ALA A 139 -1.85 15.06 1.34
C ALA A 139 -3.00 16.02 1.63
#